data_759d73dc2ed46e546d13dc14f5eeb967
#
_entry.id   759d73dc2ed46e546d13dc14f5eeb967
#
_cell.length_a   1.000
_cell.length_b   1.000
_cell.length_c   1.000
_cell.angle_alpha   90.00
_cell.angle_beta   90.00
_cell.angle_gamma   90.00
#
_symmetry.space_group_name_H-M   'P 1'
#
loop_
_entity.id
_entity.type
_entity.pdbx_description
1 polymer ?
#
loop_
_entity_poly.entity_id
_entity_poly.type
_entity_poly.pdbx_seq_one_letter_code
_entity_poly.pdbx_strand_id
1 'polypeptide(L)'
;DLGSGEGLLSELLARKCKRVIAVDNSAEIVKFGKAKAGRNGLANLEFRRGDLQHPPIDDASVDPPILSQALHHAEEPAQAIESAFRIIKPGGQLMILDLVAHKFDQARELFGDRWLGFAESELHQWFELAGFAQIDISVVSREEEEPHFETLLAIATRPA
;
A
#
# COMPACT_ATOMS: atom_id res chain seq x y z
N ASP A 1 3.84 2.31 -5.53
CA ASP A 1 3.88 2.41 -4.06
C ASP A 1 2.79 3.39 -3.61
N LEU A 2 1.68 2.85 -3.09
CA LEU A 2 0.51 3.63 -2.69
C LEU A 2 0.57 3.92 -1.18
N GLY A 3 0.55 5.20 -0.79
CA GLY A 3 0.84 5.63 0.57
C GLY A 3 2.35 5.59 0.86
N SER A 4 3.13 6.11 -0.07
CA SER A 4 4.59 5.92 -0.08
C SER A 4 5.34 6.60 1.08
N GLY A 5 4.70 7.52 1.80
CA GLY A 5 5.37 8.33 2.79
C GLY A 5 6.64 8.97 2.23
N GLU A 6 7.72 8.97 2.99
CA GLU A 6 9.01 9.54 2.58
C GLU A 6 9.75 8.75 1.48
N GLY A 7 9.14 7.65 0.99
CA GLY A 7 9.62 6.90 -0.17
C GLY A 7 10.76 5.93 0.11
N LEU A 8 10.90 5.41 1.33
CA LEU A 8 11.93 4.42 1.63
C LEU A 8 11.76 3.16 0.78
N LEU A 9 10.55 2.60 0.75
CA LEU A 9 10.24 1.44 -0.08
C LEU A 9 10.35 1.79 -1.57
N SER A 10 9.82 2.96 -1.97
CA SER A 10 9.89 3.44 -3.37
C SER A 10 11.33 3.51 -3.89
N GLU A 11 12.28 3.97 -3.07
CA GLU A 11 13.72 4.02 -3.44
C GLU A 11 14.32 2.62 -3.59
N LEU A 12 13.95 1.68 -2.72
CA LEU A 12 14.39 0.29 -2.83
C LEU A 12 13.85 -0.37 -4.11
N LEU A 13 12.58 -0.13 -4.42
CA LEU A 13 11.93 -0.61 -5.65
C LEU A 13 12.57 0.02 -6.91
N ALA A 14 12.89 1.31 -6.88
CA ALA A 14 13.50 2.01 -8.01
C ALA A 14 14.86 1.41 -8.43
N ARG A 15 15.58 0.79 -7.49
CA ARG A 15 16.84 0.10 -7.77
C ARG A 15 16.66 -1.24 -8.52
N LYS A 16 15.42 -1.78 -8.54
CA LYS A 16 15.09 -3.09 -9.08
C LYS A 16 14.07 -3.05 -10.22
N CYS A 17 13.28 -2.00 -10.30
CA CYS A 17 12.21 -1.84 -11.26
C CYS A 17 12.58 -0.85 -12.36
N LYS A 18 11.98 -1.00 -13.54
CA LYS A 18 12.20 -0.06 -14.66
C LYS A 18 11.62 1.33 -14.35
N ARG A 19 10.50 1.39 -13.63
CA ARG A 19 9.83 2.62 -13.22
C ARG A 19 9.07 2.37 -11.94
N VAL A 20 9.08 3.34 -11.04
CA VAL A 20 8.28 3.34 -9.81
C VAL A 20 7.48 4.64 -9.75
N ILE A 21 6.20 4.52 -9.41
CA ILE A 21 5.32 5.64 -9.11
C ILE A 21 4.97 5.57 -7.63
N ALA A 22 5.41 6.56 -6.88
CA ALA A 22 5.11 6.73 -5.46
C ALA A 22 3.95 7.71 -5.31
N VAL A 23 2.90 7.33 -4.59
CA VAL A 23 1.71 8.15 -4.36
C VAL A 23 1.55 8.43 -2.87
N ASP A 24 1.39 9.69 -2.52
CA ASP A 24 1.06 10.13 -1.16
C ASP A 24 0.10 11.33 -1.20
N ASN A 25 -0.77 11.46 -0.20
CA ASN A 25 -1.75 12.54 -0.16
C ASN A 25 -1.17 13.87 0.34
N SER A 26 -0.04 13.85 1.05
CA SER A 26 0.65 15.02 1.56
C SER A 26 1.50 15.70 0.47
N ALA A 27 1.18 16.96 0.18
CA ALA A 27 2.00 17.76 -0.75
C ALA A 27 3.44 17.95 -0.27
N GLU A 28 3.64 18.02 1.05
CA GLU A 28 4.97 18.19 1.65
C GLU A 28 5.80 16.91 1.50
N ILE A 29 5.21 15.75 1.77
CA ILE A 29 5.83 14.43 1.58
C ILE A 29 6.21 14.24 0.11
N VAL A 30 5.31 14.52 -0.82
CA VAL A 30 5.60 14.42 -2.26
C VAL A 30 6.75 15.34 -2.67
N LYS A 31 6.78 16.57 -2.18
CA LYS A 31 7.87 17.51 -2.44
C LYS A 31 9.20 17.00 -1.88
N PHE A 32 9.19 16.51 -0.65
CA PHE A 32 10.37 15.92 -0.01
C PHE A 32 10.87 14.71 -0.79
N GLY A 33 9.98 13.78 -1.14
CA GLY A 33 10.31 12.56 -1.90
C GLY A 33 10.92 12.88 -3.27
N LYS A 34 10.36 13.83 -4.02
CA LYS A 34 10.93 14.30 -5.29
C LYS A 34 12.36 14.83 -5.13
N ALA A 35 12.60 15.67 -4.13
CA ALA A 35 13.92 16.22 -3.87
C ALA A 35 14.93 15.14 -3.47
N LYS A 36 14.50 14.18 -2.62
CA LYS A 36 15.31 13.04 -2.19
C LYS A 36 15.68 12.11 -3.34
N ALA A 37 14.71 11.75 -4.19
CA ALA A 37 14.94 10.94 -5.39
C ALA A 37 15.93 11.60 -6.33
N GLY A 38 15.81 12.91 -6.55
CA GLY A 38 16.76 13.70 -7.36
C GLY A 38 18.17 13.68 -6.80
N ARG A 39 18.34 13.89 -5.47
CA ARG A 39 19.67 13.82 -4.82
C ARG A 39 20.29 12.42 -4.91
N ASN A 40 19.47 11.38 -4.90
CA ASN A 40 19.90 9.98 -4.97
C ASN A 40 20.04 9.46 -6.42
N GLY A 41 19.83 10.31 -7.43
CA GLY A 41 19.99 9.94 -8.83
C GLY A 41 18.95 8.93 -9.35
N LEU A 42 17.78 8.83 -8.71
CA LEU A 42 16.72 7.89 -9.06
C LEU A 42 15.77 8.49 -10.12
N ALA A 43 16.24 8.60 -11.35
CA ALA A 43 15.47 9.17 -12.46
C ALA A 43 14.20 8.37 -12.84
N ASN A 44 14.12 7.10 -12.43
CA ASN A 44 13.00 6.22 -12.68
C ASN A 44 11.95 6.21 -11.53
N LEU A 45 12.12 7.05 -10.50
CA LEU A 45 11.18 7.21 -9.39
C LEU A 45 10.41 8.52 -9.52
N GLU A 46 9.10 8.42 -9.69
CA GLU A 46 8.18 9.54 -9.82
C GLU A 46 7.26 9.63 -8.60
N PHE A 47 7.21 10.79 -7.95
CA PHE A 47 6.25 11.05 -6.86
C PHE A 47 5.04 11.81 -7.39
N ARG A 48 3.84 11.35 -7.07
CA ARG A 48 2.55 11.97 -7.38
C ARG A 48 1.76 12.24 -6.12
N ARG A 49 1.11 13.40 -6.05
CA ARG A 49 0.13 13.66 -5.00
C ARG A 49 -1.20 13.00 -5.36
N GLY A 50 -1.74 12.20 -4.45
CA GLY A 50 -3.02 11.53 -4.62
C GLY A 50 -3.43 10.74 -3.41
N ASP A 51 -4.70 10.35 -3.36
CA ASP A 51 -5.28 9.50 -2.34
C ASP A 51 -5.21 8.02 -2.75
N LEU A 52 -5.11 7.12 -1.75
CA LEU A 52 -5.15 5.66 -1.98
C LEU A 52 -6.43 5.21 -2.66
N GLN A 53 -7.54 5.89 -2.33
CA GLN A 53 -8.86 5.57 -2.86
C GLN A 53 -9.06 6.07 -4.29
N HIS A 54 -8.24 7.04 -4.73
CA HIS A 54 -8.27 7.62 -6.07
C HIS A 54 -6.87 7.94 -6.57
N PRO A 55 -5.98 6.93 -6.69
CA PRO A 55 -4.60 7.18 -7.12
C PRO A 55 -4.57 7.75 -8.54
N PRO A 56 -3.73 8.78 -8.80
CA PRO A 56 -3.60 9.41 -10.12
C PRO A 56 -2.75 8.52 -11.04
N ILE A 57 -3.23 7.34 -11.31
CA ILE A 57 -2.60 6.29 -12.12
C ILE A 57 -3.63 5.77 -13.13
N ASP A 58 -3.19 5.59 -14.36
CA ASP A 58 -4.03 5.09 -15.45
C ASP A 58 -4.47 3.64 -15.20
N ASP A 59 -5.64 3.28 -15.75
CA ASP A 59 -6.16 1.93 -15.67
C ASP A 59 -5.22 0.92 -16.32
N ALA A 60 -5.12 -0.27 -15.75
CA ALA A 60 -4.35 -1.39 -16.28
C ALA A 60 -2.90 -1.03 -16.69
N SER A 61 -2.22 -0.19 -15.91
CA SER A 61 -0.92 0.38 -16.28
C SER A 61 0.26 -0.08 -15.43
N VAL A 62 0.02 -0.64 -14.25
CA VAL A 62 1.07 -1.02 -13.28
C VAL A 62 0.97 -2.47 -12.84
N ASP A 63 2.10 -3.04 -12.37
CA ASP A 63 2.19 -4.37 -11.77
C ASP A 63 3.58 -4.57 -11.12
N PRO A 64 3.61 -4.93 -9.81
CA PRO A 64 2.50 -4.85 -8.85
C PRO A 64 2.34 -3.44 -8.25
N PRO A 65 1.14 -2.97 -7.92
CA PRO A 65 0.98 -1.95 -6.89
C PRO A 65 1.22 -2.58 -5.52
N ILE A 66 1.81 -1.77 -4.63
CA ILE A 66 2.12 -2.16 -3.25
C ILE A 66 1.52 -1.14 -2.32
N LEU A 67 0.84 -1.61 -1.26
CA LEU A 67 0.47 -0.82 -0.09
C LEU A 67 1.24 -1.38 1.10
N SER A 68 2.20 -0.61 1.61
CA SER A 68 2.99 -1.02 2.77
C SER A 68 2.72 -0.09 3.93
N GLN A 69 2.11 -0.60 5.00
CA GLN A 69 1.71 0.17 6.19
C GLN A 69 0.88 1.42 5.82
N ALA A 70 -0.03 1.30 4.88
CA ALA A 70 -0.76 2.41 4.31
C ALA A 70 -2.28 2.23 4.35
N LEU A 71 -2.78 1.00 4.23
CA LEU A 71 -4.21 0.74 4.12
C LEU A 71 -4.96 1.13 5.40
N HIS A 72 -4.36 0.93 6.58
CA HIS A 72 -4.96 1.30 7.87
C HIS A 72 -5.13 2.82 8.07
N HIS A 73 -4.53 3.65 7.21
CA HIS A 73 -4.78 5.09 7.17
C HIS A 73 -5.90 5.50 6.19
N ALA A 74 -6.33 4.60 5.32
CA ALA A 74 -7.40 4.89 4.35
C ALA A 74 -8.73 5.20 5.06
N GLU A 75 -9.52 6.11 4.53
CA GLU A 75 -10.87 6.37 5.02
C GLU A 75 -11.77 5.17 4.72
N GLU A 76 -11.73 4.67 3.50
CA GLU A 76 -12.44 3.48 3.04
C GLU A 76 -11.47 2.45 2.41
N PRO A 77 -10.93 1.50 3.20
CA PRO A 77 -9.95 0.52 2.72
C PRO A 77 -10.44 -0.33 1.55
N ALA A 78 -11.72 -0.72 1.55
CA ALA A 78 -12.32 -1.48 0.46
C ALA A 78 -12.22 -0.71 -0.87
N GLN A 79 -12.48 0.60 -0.87
CA GLN A 79 -12.35 1.45 -2.06
C GLN A 79 -10.89 1.58 -2.51
N ALA A 80 -9.94 1.62 -1.58
CA ALA A 80 -8.52 1.61 -1.94
C ALA A 80 -8.12 0.31 -2.66
N ILE A 81 -8.66 -0.85 -2.23
CA ILE A 81 -8.47 -2.14 -2.88
C ILE A 81 -9.11 -2.18 -4.27
N GLU A 82 -10.33 -1.66 -4.43
CA GLU A 82 -10.99 -1.52 -5.75
C GLU A 82 -10.18 -0.64 -6.70
N SER A 83 -9.67 0.48 -6.22
CA SER A 83 -8.83 1.38 -7.00
C SER A 83 -7.49 0.75 -7.37
N ALA A 84 -6.90 -0.05 -6.48
CA ALA A 84 -5.73 -0.85 -6.81
C ALA A 84 -6.04 -1.86 -7.92
N PHE A 85 -7.18 -2.55 -7.84
CA PHE A 85 -7.62 -3.46 -8.92
C PHE A 85 -7.73 -2.75 -10.27
N ARG A 86 -8.30 -1.56 -10.31
CA ARG A 86 -8.44 -0.75 -11.53
C ARG A 86 -7.11 -0.52 -12.24
N ILE A 87 -6.07 -0.14 -11.48
CA ILE A 87 -4.77 0.26 -12.04
C ILE A 87 -3.85 -0.92 -12.42
N ILE A 88 -4.10 -2.12 -11.85
CA ILE A 88 -3.29 -3.32 -12.12
C ILE A 88 -3.55 -3.81 -13.55
N LYS A 89 -2.49 -4.23 -14.24
CA LYS A 89 -2.60 -4.93 -15.52
C LYS A 89 -3.34 -6.26 -15.36
N PRO A 90 -4.12 -6.71 -16.37
CA PRO A 90 -4.68 -8.06 -16.36
C PRO A 90 -3.58 -9.11 -16.12
N GLY A 91 -3.84 -10.07 -15.24
CA GLY A 91 -2.88 -11.08 -14.79
C GLY A 91 -1.87 -10.58 -13.74
N GLY A 92 -1.87 -9.29 -13.40
CA GLY A 92 -0.99 -8.71 -12.39
C GLY A 92 -1.48 -8.95 -10.96
N GLN A 93 -0.65 -8.59 -9.98
CA GLN A 93 -0.90 -8.84 -8.55
C GLN A 93 -0.93 -7.55 -7.75
N LEU A 94 -1.76 -7.52 -6.71
CA LEU A 94 -1.72 -6.55 -5.62
C LEU A 94 -0.95 -7.14 -4.45
N MET A 95 -0.12 -6.33 -3.80
CA MET A 95 0.56 -6.69 -2.55
C MET A 95 0.21 -5.68 -1.45
N ILE A 96 -0.31 -6.18 -0.32
CA ILE A 96 -0.59 -5.37 0.88
C ILE A 96 0.20 -5.94 2.04
N LEU A 97 1.03 -5.10 2.65
CA LEU A 97 1.71 -5.36 3.91
C LEU A 97 1.14 -4.42 4.95
N ASP A 98 0.39 -4.95 5.91
CA ASP A 98 -0.31 -4.12 6.88
C ASP A 98 -0.52 -4.85 8.22
N LEU A 99 -1.13 -4.18 9.19
CA LEU A 99 -1.33 -4.69 10.53
C LEU A 99 -2.46 -5.72 10.59
N VAL A 100 -2.24 -6.80 11.33
CA VAL A 100 -3.32 -7.68 11.79
C VAL A 100 -4.19 -6.91 12.79
N ALA A 101 -5.50 -7.18 12.80
CA ALA A 101 -6.44 -6.55 13.72
C ALA A 101 -5.96 -6.66 15.18
N HIS A 102 -5.91 -5.55 15.88
CA HIS A 102 -5.45 -5.45 17.27
C HIS A 102 -6.36 -4.55 18.10
N LYS A 103 -6.12 -4.48 19.42
CA LYS A 103 -6.95 -3.73 20.37
C LYS A 103 -6.23 -2.53 21.02
N PHE A 104 -5.11 -2.13 20.46
CA PHE A 104 -4.33 -1.01 20.99
C PHE A 104 -4.89 0.31 20.47
N ASP A 105 -5.94 0.83 21.13
CA ASP A 105 -6.67 2.04 20.73
C ASP A 105 -5.78 3.30 20.68
N GLN A 106 -4.72 3.35 21.47
CA GLN A 106 -3.78 4.48 21.48
C GLN A 106 -3.08 4.69 20.14
N ALA A 107 -3.06 3.68 19.26
CA ALA A 107 -2.50 3.80 17.91
C ALA A 107 -3.16 4.92 17.10
N ARG A 108 -4.45 5.21 17.36
CA ARG A 108 -5.18 6.30 16.71
C ARG A 108 -4.58 7.67 17.02
N GLU A 109 -4.17 7.88 18.25
CA GLU A 109 -3.59 9.16 18.70
C GLU A 109 -2.09 9.23 18.42
N LEU A 110 -1.37 8.11 18.62
CA LEU A 110 0.09 8.05 18.50
C LEU A 110 0.56 8.03 17.05
N PHE A 111 -0.16 7.29 16.18
CA PHE A 111 0.26 7.02 14.81
C PHE A 111 -0.72 7.55 13.76
N GLY A 112 -1.88 8.02 14.17
CA GLY A 112 -2.92 8.50 13.26
C GLY A 112 -3.68 7.38 12.53
N ASP A 113 -3.71 6.19 13.12
CA ASP A 113 -4.37 5.02 12.55
C ASP A 113 -5.88 5.23 12.52
N ARG A 114 -6.50 5.11 11.37
CA ARG A 114 -7.96 5.10 11.23
C ARG A 114 -8.52 3.72 11.56
N TRP A 115 -7.81 2.68 11.15
CA TRP A 115 -8.14 1.28 11.38
C TRP A 115 -7.09 0.63 12.28
N LEU A 116 -7.53 -0.19 13.22
CA LEU A 116 -6.64 -0.92 14.13
C LEU A 116 -6.24 -2.27 13.52
N GLY A 117 -5.69 -2.23 12.31
CA GLY A 117 -5.37 -3.41 11.52
C GLY A 117 -6.61 -4.09 10.94
N PHE A 118 -6.41 -5.23 10.29
CA PHE A 118 -7.43 -5.95 9.54
C PHE A 118 -7.47 -7.43 9.89
N ALA A 119 -8.69 -7.98 9.93
CA ALA A 119 -8.87 -9.43 9.98
C ALA A 119 -8.63 -10.03 8.58
N GLU A 120 -8.02 -11.21 8.51
CA GLU A 120 -7.80 -11.92 7.23
C GLU A 120 -9.10 -12.10 6.45
N SER A 121 -10.19 -12.47 7.15
CA SER A 121 -11.51 -12.67 6.55
C SER A 121 -12.11 -11.39 5.95
N GLU A 122 -11.85 -10.25 6.56
CA GLU A 122 -12.32 -8.93 6.08
C GLU A 122 -11.57 -8.53 4.80
N LEU A 123 -10.25 -8.66 4.80
CA LEU A 123 -9.44 -8.42 3.61
C LEU A 123 -9.80 -9.36 2.47
N HIS A 124 -9.97 -10.65 2.77
CA HIS A 124 -10.37 -11.65 1.77
C HIS A 124 -11.69 -11.27 1.09
N GLN A 125 -12.69 -10.87 1.88
CA GLN A 125 -13.97 -10.42 1.37
C GLN A 125 -13.84 -9.19 0.46
N TRP A 126 -13.04 -8.20 0.84
CA TRP A 126 -12.82 -7.00 0.02
C TRP A 126 -12.08 -7.31 -1.29
N PHE A 127 -11.12 -8.23 -1.26
CA PHE A 127 -10.47 -8.69 -2.48
C PHE A 127 -11.46 -9.39 -3.43
N GLU A 128 -12.30 -10.29 -2.91
CA GLU A 128 -13.31 -10.98 -3.72
C GLU A 128 -14.30 -9.98 -4.34
N LEU A 129 -14.81 -9.03 -3.54
CA LEU A 129 -15.74 -8.00 -4.02
C LEU A 129 -15.12 -7.10 -5.09
N ALA A 130 -13.83 -6.80 -5.01
CA ALA A 130 -13.10 -6.04 -6.02
C ALA A 130 -12.80 -6.84 -7.30
N GLY A 131 -13.00 -8.16 -7.28
CA GLY A 131 -12.79 -9.04 -8.44
C GLY A 131 -11.43 -9.75 -8.49
N PHE A 132 -10.65 -9.71 -7.42
CA PHE A 132 -9.41 -10.47 -7.33
C PHE A 132 -9.66 -11.97 -7.21
N ALA A 133 -8.69 -12.75 -7.65
CA ALA A 133 -8.62 -14.20 -7.49
C ALA A 133 -7.27 -14.60 -6.89
N GLN A 134 -7.11 -15.88 -6.54
CA GLN A 134 -5.87 -16.42 -5.96
C GLN A 134 -5.37 -15.56 -4.79
N ILE A 135 -6.26 -15.37 -3.82
CA ILE A 135 -6.01 -14.55 -2.64
C ILE A 135 -5.23 -15.39 -1.62
N ASP A 136 -4.05 -14.91 -1.25
CA ASP A 136 -3.21 -15.49 -0.20
C ASP A 136 -2.93 -14.44 0.87
N ILE A 137 -3.27 -14.74 2.12
CA ILE A 137 -3.08 -13.84 3.26
C ILE A 137 -2.38 -14.63 4.36
N SER A 138 -1.27 -14.12 4.85
CA SER A 138 -0.48 -14.77 5.90
C SER A 138 0.14 -13.75 6.85
N VAL A 139 0.27 -14.12 8.13
CA VAL A 139 1.02 -13.34 9.10
C VAL A 139 2.51 -13.59 8.88
N VAL A 140 3.27 -12.55 8.62
CA VAL A 140 4.68 -12.64 8.23
C VAL A 140 5.64 -12.13 9.31
N SER A 141 5.17 -11.36 10.26
CA SER A 141 5.99 -10.81 11.34
C SER A 141 5.18 -10.55 12.59
N ARG A 142 5.86 -10.61 13.74
CA ARG A 142 5.35 -10.18 15.04
C ARG A 142 6.44 -9.41 15.77
N GLU A 143 6.10 -8.26 16.32
CA GLU A 143 7.01 -7.46 17.13
C GLU A 143 7.27 -8.11 18.49
N GLU A 144 8.52 -8.03 18.97
CA GLU A 144 8.91 -8.54 20.29
C GLU A 144 8.44 -7.61 21.41
N GLU A 145 8.36 -6.31 21.14
CA GLU A 145 7.94 -5.29 22.09
C GLU A 145 6.41 -5.15 22.13
N GLU A 146 5.87 -4.78 23.29
CA GLU A 146 4.45 -4.44 23.41
C GLU A 146 4.11 -3.21 22.55
N PRO A 147 2.95 -3.23 21.87
CA PRO A 147 1.81 -4.15 22.02
C PRO A 147 1.89 -5.43 21.17
N HIS A 148 3.06 -5.84 20.70
CA HIS A 148 3.28 -7.05 19.89
C HIS A 148 2.50 -7.04 18.58
N PHE A 149 2.56 -5.94 17.84
CA PHE A 149 1.92 -5.85 16.54
C PHE A 149 2.32 -7.02 15.63
N GLU A 150 1.33 -7.56 14.96
CA GLU A 150 1.55 -8.56 13.92
C GLU A 150 1.32 -7.90 12.55
N THR A 151 2.17 -8.27 11.60
CA THR A 151 2.07 -7.80 10.23
C THR A 151 1.61 -8.94 9.34
N LEU A 152 0.59 -8.69 8.53
CA LEU A 152 0.15 -9.60 7.47
C LEU A 152 0.69 -9.17 6.11
N LEU A 153 0.88 -10.15 5.24
CA LEU A 153 1.08 -9.96 3.81
C LEU A 153 -0.11 -10.56 3.09
N ALA A 154 -0.79 -9.76 2.31
CA ALA A 154 -1.85 -10.19 1.43
C ALA A 154 -1.43 -10.02 -0.03
N ILE A 155 -1.57 -11.07 -0.82
CA ILE A 155 -1.29 -11.08 -2.26
C ILE A 155 -2.54 -11.57 -2.97
N ALA A 156 -2.99 -10.83 -3.99
CA ALA A 156 -4.16 -11.20 -4.77
C ALA A 156 -3.94 -10.90 -6.25
N THR A 157 -4.44 -11.75 -7.13
CA THR A 157 -4.23 -11.65 -8.57
C THR A 157 -5.45 -11.06 -9.26
N ARG A 158 -5.25 -10.04 -10.11
CA ARG A 158 -6.27 -9.61 -11.06
C ARG A 158 -6.35 -10.64 -12.20
N PRO A 159 -7.52 -11.26 -12.47
CA PRO A 159 -7.67 -12.17 -13.60
C PRO A 159 -7.28 -11.53 -14.94
N ALA A 160 -6.87 -12.38 -15.89
CA ALA A 160 -6.45 -11.96 -17.23
C ALA A 160 -7.64 -11.48 -18.08
#